data_c3458d8ee771dd36597006f6bcca3dd5
#
_entry.id   c3458d8ee771dd36597006f6bcca3dd5
#
_cell.length_a   1.000
_cell.length_b   1.000
_cell.length_c   1.000
_cell.angle_alpha   90.00
_cell.angle_beta   90.00
_cell.angle_gamma   90.00
#
_symmetry.space_group_name_H-M   'P 1'
#
loop_
_entity.id
_entity.type
_entity.pdbx_description
1 polymer ?
#
loop_
_entity_poly.entity_id
_entity_poly.type
_entity_poly.pdbx_seq_one_letter_code
_entity_poly.pdbx_strand_id
1 'polypeptide(L)'
;ISSAASDVYKRQESNFWVYLIAFICIDFSSYWNHRLNHTINIFWNQHVIHHSSEEFNLACALRQSISNFLGYGALFLIPAAIFGIPHSVIVVLLPLHLFGQFWYHTRHIGKLGILEYIFVTPSQHRVHHAINPIYIDKNLGGIFCVWDRWFGTFQEELDDEPPVYGVLKPVSTWNPILINFTHLWGLILDFFRTKSLKEKFLLWFMPTGYRPKDVIDKYPINKIDDVHNFNKYSPPHNYFTKSWVLFHWLCTNILVFFFLAKFSKFDANQSLIFCGIIFISIFSYSAVMDGYKWAYKLDLFRNLTGLFLLLIPSQFEFYNTNLFYLLSFGIIYFTVGTLSSIVLNLNLRSKYIK
;
A
#
# COMPACT_ATOMS: atom_id res chain seq x y z
N ILE A 1 33.93 0.57 -31.63
CA ILE A 1 33.07 -0.35 -30.86
C ILE A 1 31.74 0.35 -30.47
N SER A 2 31.68 1.69 -30.42
CA SER A 2 30.45 2.40 -30.04
C SER A 2 29.34 2.42 -31.11
N SER A 3 29.65 2.32 -32.40
CA SER A 3 28.65 2.34 -33.47
C SER A 3 27.93 1.00 -33.67
N ALA A 4 28.62 -0.12 -33.46
CA ALA A 4 28.03 -1.45 -33.65
C ALA A 4 27.05 -1.84 -32.53
N ALA A 5 27.20 -1.29 -31.31
CA ALA A 5 26.26 -1.53 -30.20
C ALA A 5 24.98 -0.71 -30.31
N SER A 6 24.99 0.41 -31.04
CA SER A 6 23.80 1.27 -31.25
C SER A 6 22.82 0.68 -32.29
N ASP A 7 23.28 -0.22 -33.18
CA ASP A 7 22.46 -0.81 -34.25
C ASP A 7 21.68 -2.05 -33.81
N VAL A 8 21.94 -2.58 -32.60
CA VAL A 8 21.25 -3.76 -32.09
C VAL A 8 19.81 -3.45 -31.61
N TYR A 9 19.53 -2.20 -31.24
CA TYR A 9 18.19 -1.75 -30.87
C TYR A 9 17.72 -0.66 -31.83
N LYS A 10 16.95 -1.02 -32.86
CA LYS A 10 16.19 -0.05 -33.63
C LYS A 10 15.16 0.60 -32.70
N ARG A 11 15.48 1.76 -32.15
CA ARG A 11 14.51 2.56 -31.40
C ARG A 11 13.43 3.03 -32.40
N GLN A 12 12.18 2.73 -32.05
CA GLN A 12 11.05 3.22 -32.81
C GLN A 12 10.93 4.75 -32.67
N GLU A 13 10.63 5.45 -33.74
CA GLU A 13 10.21 6.85 -33.66
C GLU A 13 8.87 6.97 -32.96
N SER A 14 8.70 7.94 -32.06
CA SER A 14 7.48 8.12 -31.30
C SER A 14 6.34 8.56 -32.21
N ASN A 15 5.39 7.66 -32.47
CA ASN A 15 4.18 7.92 -33.22
C ASN A 15 2.99 7.20 -32.57
N PHE A 16 1.78 7.41 -33.05
CA PHE A 16 0.55 6.84 -32.52
C PHE A 16 0.64 5.31 -32.31
N TRP A 17 1.16 4.58 -33.29
CA TRP A 17 1.25 3.13 -33.22
C TRP A 17 2.22 2.63 -32.16
N VAL A 18 3.33 3.35 -31.96
CA VAL A 18 4.29 3.05 -30.91
C VAL A 18 3.66 3.25 -29.53
N TYR A 19 2.88 4.33 -29.33
CA TYR A 19 2.14 4.54 -28.08
C TYR A 19 1.07 3.47 -27.86
N LEU A 20 0.33 3.08 -28.88
CA LEU A 20 -0.70 2.04 -28.80
C LEU A 20 -0.08 0.69 -28.43
N ILE A 21 0.96 0.25 -29.16
CA ILE A 21 1.66 -1.02 -28.87
C ILE A 21 2.28 -0.98 -27.47
N ALA A 22 2.90 0.14 -27.12
CA ALA A 22 3.46 0.33 -25.77
C ALA A 22 2.40 0.17 -24.67
N PHE A 23 1.22 0.77 -24.86
CA PHE A 23 0.11 0.67 -23.91
C PHE A 23 -0.37 -0.78 -23.76
N ILE A 24 -0.51 -1.51 -24.86
CA ILE A 24 -0.89 -2.94 -24.86
C ILE A 24 0.20 -3.77 -24.15
N CYS A 25 1.48 -3.51 -24.42
CA CYS A 25 2.59 -4.19 -23.74
C CYS A 25 2.62 -3.92 -22.24
N ILE A 26 2.38 -2.67 -21.84
CA ILE A 26 2.31 -2.28 -20.41
C ILE A 26 1.14 -3.01 -19.73
N ASP A 27 -0.02 -3.04 -20.35
CA ASP A 27 -1.22 -3.66 -19.78
C ASP A 27 -1.07 -5.19 -19.68
N PHE A 28 -0.52 -5.83 -20.70
CA PHE A 28 -0.17 -7.25 -20.67
C PHE A 28 0.85 -7.57 -19.57
N SER A 29 1.87 -6.74 -19.44
CA SER A 29 2.89 -6.87 -18.40
C SER A 29 2.29 -6.67 -17.01
N SER A 30 1.38 -5.71 -16.86
CA SER A 30 0.62 -5.45 -15.65
C SER A 30 -0.20 -6.67 -15.23
N TYR A 31 -0.90 -7.32 -16.16
CA TYR A 31 -1.65 -8.54 -15.90
C TYR A 31 -0.77 -9.66 -15.32
N TRP A 32 0.38 -9.95 -15.94
CA TRP A 32 1.27 -11.01 -15.44
C TRP A 32 1.93 -10.68 -14.11
N ASN A 33 2.37 -9.42 -13.93
CA ASN A 33 2.88 -8.96 -12.64
C ASN A 33 1.81 -9.11 -11.55
N HIS A 34 0.58 -8.70 -11.83
CA HIS A 34 -0.55 -8.78 -10.92
C HIS A 34 -0.89 -10.24 -10.59
N ARG A 35 -0.95 -11.12 -11.60
CA ARG A 35 -1.19 -12.55 -11.42
C ARG A 35 -0.14 -13.21 -10.52
N LEU A 36 1.13 -12.91 -10.73
CA LEU A 36 2.21 -13.46 -9.90
C LEU A 36 2.16 -12.89 -8.48
N ASN A 37 1.78 -11.63 -8.31
CA ASN A 37 1.56 -11.04 -6.99
C ASN A 37 0.44 -11.76 -6.21
N HIS A 38 -0.56 -12.30 -6.89
CA HIS A 38 -1.62 -13.10 -6.26
C HIS A 38 -1.20 -14.55 -6.01
N THR A 39 -0.42 -15.14 -6.90
CA THR A 39 -0.20 -16.59 -6.92
C THR A 39 1.07 -17.05 -6.23
N ILE A 40 2.03 -16.17 -5.91
CA ILE A 40 3.32 -16.52 -5.31
C ILE A 40 3.49 -15.80 -3.97
N ASN A 41 3.80 -16.58 -2.95
CA ASN A 41 3.89 -16.13 -1.56
C ASN A 41 4.73 -14.86 -1.35
N ILE A 42 5.97 -14.80 -1.89
CA ILE A 42 6.83 -13.63 -1.68
C ILE A 42 6.28 -12.39 -2.39
N PHE A 43 5.69 -12.55 -3.58
CA PHE A 43 5.15 -11.44 -4.35
C PHE A 43 3.83 -10.92 -3.77
N TRP A 44 3.02 -11.78 -3.15
CA TRP A 44 1.82 -11.36 -2.43
C TRP A 44 2.11 -10.27 -1.39
N ASN A 45 3.31 -10.24 -0.80
CA ASN A 45 3.71 -9.18 0.11
C ASN A 45 3.60 -7.77 -0.49
N GLN A 46 3.80 -7.63 -1.79
CA GLN A 46 3.62 -6.35 -2.48
C GLN A 46 2.15 -5.98 -2.66
N HIS A 47 1.26 -6.95 -2.76
CA HIS A 47 -0.13 -6.70 -3.16
C HIS A 47 -1.15 -6.88 -2.03
N VAL A 48 -0.83 -7.64 -0.99
CA VAL A 48 -1.69 -7.84 0.19
C VAL A 48 -2.17 -6.53 0.83
N ILE A 49 -1.35 -5.48 0.79
CA ILE A 49 -1.66 -4.17 1.34
C ILE A 49 -2.85 -3.54 0.63
N HIS A 50 -2.87 -3.65 -0.70
CA HIS A 50 -3.95 -3.19 -1.55
C HIS A 50 -5.26 -3.91 -1.25
N HIS A 51 -5.22 -5.24 -1.10
CA HIS A 51 -6.38 -6.08 -0.77
C HIS A 51 -6.79 -6.07 0.70
N SER A 52 -5.94 -5.59 1.62
CA SER A 52 -6.20 -5.69 3.06
C SER A 52 -7.31 -4.78 3.57
N SER A 53 -7.90 -3.93 2.73
CA SER A 53 -9.04 -3.11 3.12
C SER A 53 -10.31 -3.94 3.18
N GLU A 54 -10.99 -3.93 4.33
CA GLU A 54 -12.30 -4.57 4.53
C GLU A 54 -13.45 -3.67 4.03
N GLU A 55 -13.11 -2.52 3.43
CA GLU A 55 -14.01 -1.61 2.72
C GLU A 55 -13.50 -1.40 1.30
N PHE A 56 -14.43 -1.23 0.34
CA PHE A 56 -14.09 -0.98 -1.05
C PHE A 56 -14.53 0.42 -1.48
N ASN A 57 -13.56 1.28 -1.76
CA ASN A 57 -13.77 2.67 -2.17
C ASN A 57 -12.48 3.23 -2.78
N LEU A 58 -12.51 4.47 -3.27
CA LEU A 58 -11.35 5.11 -3.91
C LEU A 58 -10.08 5.16 -3.03
N ALA A 59 -10.22 5.12 -1.70
CA ALA A 59 -9.06 5.08 -0.81
C ALA A 59 -8.30 3.75 -0.91
N CYS A 60 -8.96 2.66 -1.33
CA CYS A 60 -8.28 1.38 -1.56
C CYS A 60 -7.24 1.48 -2.68
N ALA A 61 -7.54 2.23 -3.75
CA ALA A 61 -6.61 2.46 -4.86
C ALA A 61 -5.29 3.11 -4.41
N LEU A 62 -5.33 3.91 -3.33
CA LEU A 62 -4.16 4.60 -2.78
C LEU A 62 -3.33 3.74 -1.82
N ARG A 63 -3.81 2.53 -1.49
CA ARG A 63 -3.08 1.60 -0.61
C ARG A 63 -2.00 0.89 -1.42
N GLN A 64 -0.80 1.43 -1.40
CA GLN A 64 0.35 0.91 -2.16
C GLN A 64 1.44 0.41 -1.23
N SER A 65 2.16 -0.64 -1.67
CA SER A 65 3.26 -1.20 -0.91
C SER A 65 4.51 -0.34 -0.95
N ILE A 66 5.19 -0.24 0.19
CA ILE A 66 6.55 0.33 0.25
C ILE A 66 7.49 -0.45 -0.67
N SER A 67 7.31 -1.77 -0.82
CA SER A 67 8.17 -2.61 -1.67
C SER A 67 8.08 -2.29 -3.17
N ASN A 68 7.13 -1.44 -3.61
CA ASN A 68 7.08 -0.95 -4.99
C ASN A 68 8.37 -0.25 -5.44
N PHE A 69 9.15 0.33 -4.50
CA PHE A 69 10.44 0.94 -4.80
C PHE A 69 11.49 -0.07 -5.32
N LEU A 70 11.34 -1.36 -5.04
CA LEU A 70 12.24 -2.41 -5.55
C LEU A 70 12.16 -2.55 -7.08
N GLY A 71 11.08 -2.04 -7.69
CA GLY A 71 10.97 -1.90 -9.14
C GLY A 71 10.97 -3.21 -9.94
N TYR A 72 10.80 -4.38 -9.28
CA TYR A 72 10.85 -5.67 -10.00
C TYR A 72 9.74 -5.81 -11.04
N GLY A 73 8.65 -5.04 -10.93
CA GLY A 73 7.63 -4.94 -11.97
C GLY A 73 8.18 -4.55 -13.35
N ALA A 74 9.33 -3.84 -13.39
CA ALA A 74 10.00 -3.50 -14.64
C ALA A 74 10.47 -4.74 -15.43
N LEU A 75 10.72 -5.88 -14.76
CA LEU A 75 11.08 -7.15 -15.43
C LEU A 75 9.95 -7.64 -16.34
N PHE A 76 8.71 -7.27 -16.08
CA PHE A 76 7.57 -7.64 -16.90
C PHE A 76 7.44 -6.78 -18.16
N LEU A 77 8.19 -5.68 -18.30
CA LEU A 77 8.21 -4.84 -19.50
C LEU A 77 9.06 -5.43 -20.66
N ILE A 78 9.47 -6.69 -20.55
CA ILE A 78 10.18 -7.41 -21.61
C ILE A 78 9.43 -7.33 -22.97
N PRO A 79 8.09 -7.47 -23.06
CA PRO A 79 7.40 -7.31 -24.35
C PRO A 79 7.64 -5.93 -24.98
N ALA A 80 7.59 -4.86 -24.20
CA ALA A 80 7.87 -3.52 -24.69
C ALA A 80 9.33 -3.38 -25.18
N ALA A 81 10.28 -4.00 -24.47
CA ALA A 81 11.70 -4.03 -24.88
C ALA A 81 11.90 -4.79 -26.19
N ILE A 82 11.23 -5.93 -26.38
CA ILE A 82 11.29 -6.73 -27.64
C ILE A 82 10.81 -5.90 -28.83
N PHE A 83 9.75 -5.12 -28.65
CA PHE A 83 9.23 -4.23 -29.71
C PHE A 83 10.04 -2.93 -29.87
N GLY A 84 11.14 -2.75 -29.13
CA GLY A 84 12.01 -1.57 -29.24
C GLY A 84 11.32 -0.27 -28.79
N ILE A 85 10.36 -0.35 -27.88
CA ILE A 85 9.63 0.82 -27.38
C ILE A 85 10.57 1.78 -26.63
N PRO A 86 10.62 3.06 -27.00
CA PRO A 86 11.49 4.04 -26.33
C PRO A 86 11.12 4.20 -24.85
N HIS A 87 12.11 4.32 -23.97
CA HIS A 87 11.91 4.57 -22.56
C HIS A 87 11.05 5.82 -22.28
N SER A 88 11.19 6.87 -23.09
CA SER A 88 10.39 8.10 -23.00
C SER A 88 8.88 7.84 -23.14
N VAL A 89 8.48 6.89 -24.00
CA VAL A 89 7.07 6.49 -24.15
C VAL A 89 6.58 5.74 -22.92
N ILE A 90 7.40 4.84 -22.38
CA ILE A 90 7.06 4.08 -21.16
C ILE A 90 6.86 5.03 -19.96
N VAL A 91 7.77 5.99 -19.75
CA VAL A 91 7.68 6.97 -18.65
C VAL A 91 6.40 7.80 -18.69
N VAL A 92 5.88 8.09 -19.88
CA VAL A 92 4.61 8.82 -20.05
C VAL A 92 3.41 7.89 -19.82
N LEU A 93 3.43 6.68 -20.38
CA LEU A 93 2.27 5.80 -20.35
C LEU A 93 2.07 5.09 -19.01
N LEU A 94 3.14 4.76 -18.29
CA LEU A 94 3.04 4.01 -17.03
C LEU A 94 2.22 4.75 -15.95
N PRO A 95 2.44 6.05 -15.68
CA PRO A 95 1.60 6.82 -14.77
C PRO A 95 0.14 6.93 -15.24
N LEU A 96 -0.08 7.11 -16.55
CA LEU A 96 -1.43 7.17 -17.13
C LEU A 96 -2.17 5.85 -16.99
N HIS A 97 -1.48 4.73 -17.22
CA HIS A 97 -2.03 3.39 -17.03
C HIS A 97 -2.39 3.15 -15.56
N LEU A 98 -1.54 3.54 -14.63
CA LEU A 98 -1.80 3.43 -13.20
C LEU A 98 -2.97 4.33 -12.78
N PHE A 99 -3.01 5.59 -13.26
CA PHE A 99 -4.12 6.51 -12.99
C PHE A 99 -5.44 5.99 -13.55
N GLY A 100 -5.41 5.37 -14.75
CA GLY A 100 -6.57 4.72 -15.35
C GLY A 100 -7.18 3.60 -14.51
N GLN A 101 -6.44 3.07 -13.52
CA GLN A 101 -6.95 2.04 -12.61
C GLN A 101 -7.61 2.60 -11.35
N PHE A 102 -7.52 3.90 -11.11
CA PHE A 102 -8.05 4.53 -9.90
C PHE A 102 -9.59 4.54 -9.86
N TRP A 103 -10.25 4.90 -10.96
CA TRP A 103 -11.67 5.19 -11.03
C TRP A 103 -12.58 4.00 -10.72
N TYR A 104 -12.15 2.78 -11.01
CA TYR A 104 -12.99 1.60 -10.83
C TYR A 104 -13.03 1.05 -9.39
N HIS A 105 -12.29 1.65 -8.45
CA HIS A 105 -12.39 1.31 -7.03
C HIS A 105 -13.63 1.93 -6.37
N THR A 106 -14.82 1.54 -6.84
CA THR A 106 -16.07 2.11 -6.33
C THR A 106 -17.21 1.09 -6.35
N ARG A 107 -18.11 1.22 -5.36
CA ARG A 107 -19.37 0.46 -5.28
C ARG A 107 -20.55 1.18 -5.93
N HIS A 108 -20.36 2.43 -6.37
CA HIS A 108 -21.44 3.27 -6.88
C HIS A 108 -21.76 3.05 -8.36
N ILE A 109 -20.90 2.36 -9.10
CA ILE A 109 -21.08 2.07 -10.51
C ILE A 109 -21.35 0.57 -10.67
N GLY A 110 -22.49 0.21 -11.27
CA GLY A 110 -22.88 -1.16 -11.55
C GLY A 110 -22.16 -1.73 -12.77
N LYS A 111 -22.73 -2.81 -13.33
CA LYS A 111 -22.24 -3.43 -14.55
C LYS A 111 -22.38 -2.47 -15.75
N LEU A 112 -21.36 -2.40 -16.59
CA LEU A 112 -21.28 -1.49 -17.75
C LEU A 112 -21.56 -2.20 -19.09
N GLY A 113 -22.17 -3.38 -19.05
CA GLY A 113 -22.63 -4.12 -20.23
C GLY A 113 -21.49 -4.48 -21.19
N ILE A 114 -21.60 -4.03 -22.47
CA ILE A 114 -20.66 -4.40 -23.53
C ILE A 114 -19.21 -3.97 -23.23
N LEU A 115 -19.00 -2.93 -22.45
CA LEU A 115 -17.65 -2.48 -22.07
C LEU A 115 -16.90 -3.52 -21.26
N GLU A 116 -17.59 -4.38 -20.52
CA GLU A 116 -17.03 -5.45 -19.67
C GLU A 116 -16.42 -6.61 -20.47
N TYR A 117 -16.59 -6.62 -21.80
CA TYR A 117 -15.90 -7.59 -22.66
C TYR A 117 -14.46 -7.18 -22.97
N ILE A 118 -14.15 -5.89 -22.89
CA ILE A 118 -12.84 -5.33 -23.28
C ILE A 118 -12.13 -4.71 -22.07
N PHE A 119 -12.85 -3.89 -21.29
CA PHE A 119 -12.26 -3.09 -20.23
C PHE A 119 -12.57 -3.65 -18.84
N VAL A 120 -11.62 -3.47 -17.92
CA VAL A 120 -11.86 -3.68 -16.49
C VAL A 120 -12.82 -2.60 -15.99
N THR A 121 -13.91 -3.02 -15.33
CA THR A 121 -14.96 -2.15 -14.82
C THR A 121 -15.06 -2.24 -13.31
N PRO A 122 -15.79 -1.32 -12.64
CA PRO A 122 -16.00 -1.41 -11.20
C PRO A 122 -16.57 -2.75 -10.72
N SER A 123 -17.49 -3.38 -11.48
CA SER A 123 -18.05 -4.68 -11.12
C SER A 123 -16.99 -5.78 -11.12
N GLN A 124 -16.16 -5.83 -12.15
CA GLN A 124 -15.07 -6.79 -12.26
C GLN A 124 -14.00 -6.58 -11.19
N HIS A 125 -13.72 -5.32 -10.84
CA HIS A 125 -12.72 -5.01 -9.83
C HIS A 125 -13.23 -5.24 -8.39
N ARG A 126 -14.54 -5.14 -8.15
CA ARG A 126 -15.15 -5.61 -6.89
C ARG A 126 -14.96 -7.11 -6.69
N VAL A 127 -15.18 -7.91 -7.74
CA VAL A 127 -14.87 -9.35 -7.73
C VAL A 127 -13.41 -9.59 -7.42
N HIS A 128 -12.50 -8.84 -8.05
CA HIS A 128 -11.06 -8.97 -7.82
C HIS A 128 -10.66 -8.75 -6.35
N HIS A 129 -11.25 -7.76 -5.68
CA HIS A 129 -10.98 -7.46 -4.27
C HIS A 129 -11.74 -8.35 -3.28
N ALA A 130 -12.60 -9.25 -3.77
CA ALA A 130 -13.43 -10.04 -2.89
C ALA A 130 -12.73 -11.32 -2.40
N ILE A 131 -13.07 -11.72 -1.15
CA ILE A 131 -12.58 -12.93 -0.50
C ILE A 131 -13.55 -14.10 -0.60
N ASN A 132 -14.68 -13.93 -1.27
CA ASN A 132 -15.62 -15.03 -1.55
C ASN A 132 -14.90 -16.14 -2.31
N PRO A 133 -15.09 -17.43 -2.00
CA PRO A 133 -14.33 -18.52 -2.60
C PRO A 133 -14.34 -18.54 -4.13
N ILE A 134 -15.47 -18.15 -4.75
CA ILE A 134 -15.63 -18.12 -6.20
C ILE A 134 -14.84 -16.97 -6.85
N TYR A 135 -14.48 -15.92 -6.09
CA TYR A 135 -13.84 -14.70 -6.56
C TYR A 135 -12.32 -14.65 -6.32
N ILE A 136 -11.79 -15.60 -5.54
CA ILE A 136 -10.34 -15.63 -5.24
C ILE A 136 -9.53 -15.74 -6.53
N ASP A 137 -8.52 -14.86 -6.65
CA ASP A 137 -7.57 -14.79 -7.77
C ASP A 137 -8.23 -14.61 -9.14
N LYS A 138 -9.36 -13.89 -9.19
CA LYS A 138 -10.08 -13.54 -10.40
C LYS A 138 -9.85 -12.09 -10.80
N ASN A 139 -10.09 -11.79 -12.09
CA ASN A 139 -10.10 -10.46 -12.72
C ASN A 139 -8.81 -9.66 -12.44
N LEU A 140 -7.68 -10.21 -12.89
CA LEU A 140 -6.33 -9.68 -12.65
C LEU A 140 -5.89 -8.63 -13.68
N GLY A 141 -6.75 -8.30 -14.66
CA GLY A 141 -6.49 -7.26 -15.67
C GLY A 141 -6.29 -5.88 -15.08
N GLY A 142 -5.44 -5.05 -15.71
CA GLY A 142 -5.25 -3.64 -15.34
C GLY A 142 -6.30 -2.74 -15.99
N ILE A 143 -6.21 -2.55 -17.30
CA ILE A 143 -7.17 -1.78 -18.11
C ILE A 143 -8.02 -2.72 -18.96
N PHE A 144 -7.41 -3.76 -19.55
CA PHE A 144 -8.12 -4.70 -20.42
C PHE A 144 -8.42 -6.02 -19.67
N CYS A 145 -9.70 -6.38 -19.60
CA CYS A 145 -10.14 -7.67 -19.05
C CYS A 145 -10.02 -8.83 -20.07
N VAL A 146 -9.58 -8.56 -21.29
CA VAL A 146 -9.37 -9.60 -22.32
C VAL A 146 -8.32 -10.62 -21.88
N TRP A 147 -7.33 -10.21 -21.08
CA TRP A 147 -6.32 -11.12 -20.54
C TRP A 147 -6.94 -12.14 -19.59
N ASP A 148 -7.86 -11.72 -18.73
CA ASP A 148 -8.57 -12.61 -17.83
C ASP A 148 -9.35 -13.68 -18.58
N ARG A 149 -9.99 -13.30 -19.68
CA ARG A 149 -10.73 -14.24 -20.55
C ARG A 149 -9.77 -15.20 -21.26
N TRP A 150 -8.65 -14.70 -21.78
CA TRP A 150 -7.68 -15.54 -22.49
C TRP A 150 -6.94 -16.51 -21.58
N PHE A 151 -6.64 -16.10 -20.33
CA PHE A 151 -5.86 -16.90 -19.39
C PHE A 151 -6.70 -17.55 -18.28
N GLY A 152 -8.05 -17.51 -18.38
CA GLY A 152 -8.97 -18.27 -17.53
C GLY A 152 -9.16 -17.72 -16.12
N THR A 153 -8.88 -16.43 -15.92
CA THR A 153 -9.05 -15.76 -14.62
C THR A 153 -10.28 -14.86 -14.56
N PHE A 154 -11.09 -14.81 -15.62
CA PHE A 154 -12.31 -14.01 -15.63
C PHE A 154 -13.41 -14.62 -14.76
N GLN A 155 -14.09 -13.75 -13.99
CA GLN A 155 -15.29 -14.07 -13.22
C GLN A 155 -16.23 -12.87 -13.21
N GLU A 156 -17.48 -13.07 -13.55
CA GLU A 156 -18.52 -12.05 -13.45
C GLU A 156 -18.94 -11.85 -11.98
N GLU A 157 -19.32 -10.63 -11.63
CA GLU A 157 -19.97 -10.35 -10.35
C GLU A 157 -21.38 -10.94 -10.34
N LEU A 158 -21.66 -11.84 -9.41
CA LEU A 158 -22.94 -12.52 -9.31
C LEU A 158 -23.87 -11.75 -8.36
N ASP A 159 -25.16 -11.71 -8.71
CA ASP A 159 -26.16 -11.00 -7.92
C ASP A 159 -26.50 -11.73 -6.60
N ASP A 160 -26.37 -13.04 -6.60
CA ASP A 160 -26.61 -13.94 -5.44
C ASP A 160 -25.36 -14.14 -4.56
N GLU A 161 -24.20 -13.65 -4.98
CA GLU A 161 -22.94 -13.75 -4.24
C GLU A 161 -22.29 -12.36 -4.12
N PRO A 162 -22.77 -11.48 -3.23
CA PRO A 162 -22.24 -10.13 -3.09
C PRO A 162 -20.78 -10.13 -2.61
N PRO A 163 -19.90 -9.31 -3.20
CA PRO A 163 -18.49 -9.25 -2.86
C PRO A 163 -18.24 -8.84 -1.40
N VAL A 164 -17.45 -9.64 -0.69
CA VAL A 164 -16.96 -9.37 0.67
C VAL A 164 -15.47 -9.07 0.59
N TYR A 165 -15.03 -7.95 1.16
CA TYR A 165 -13.69 -7.41 0.96
C TYR A 165 -12.75 -7.68 2.12
N GLY A 166 -11.46 -7.72 1.82
CA GLY A 166 -10.38 -7.96 2.78
C GLY A 166 -9.41 -9.02 2.30
N VAL A 167 -8.81 -9.73 3.25
CA VAL A 167 -7.94 -10.89 2.99
C VAL A 167 -8.30 -12.01 3.95
N LEU A 168 -8.24 -13.27 3.49
CA LEU A 168 -8.62 -14.45 4.29
C LEU A 168 -7.84 -14.58 5.61
N LYS A 169 -6.62 -14.07 5.67
CA LYS A 169 -5.87 -13.87 6.92
C LYS A 169 -5.88 -12.39 7.25
N PRO A 170 -6.81 -11.90 8.10
CA PRO A 170 -6.93 -10.49 8.41
C PRO A 170 -5.62 -9.90 8.94
N VAL A 171 -5.26 -8.73 8.45
CA VAL A 171 -4.03 -8.04 8.90
C VAL A 171 -4.21 -7.37 10.25
N SER A 172 -5.45 -7.09 10.66
CA SER A 172 -5.85 -6.57 11.98
C SER A 172 -5.00 -5.40 12.46
N THR A 173 -4.73 -4.45 11.57
CA THR A 173 -4.02 -3.21 11.88
C THR A 173 -4.42 -2.07 10.95
N TRP A 174 -4.56 -0.86 11.49
CA TRP A 174 -4.71 0.40 10.73
C TRP A 174 -3.35 1.02 10.39
N ASN A 175 -2.25 0.46 10.94
CA ASN A 175 -0.92 1.02 10.77
C ASN A 175 -0.38 0.69 9.37
N PRO A 176 -0.20 1.70 8.47
CA PRO A 176 0.22 1.47 7.09
C PRO A 176 1.65 0.93 6.99
N ILE A 177 2.45 1.06 8.06
CA ILE A 177 3.81 0.53 8.09
C ILE A 177 3.78 -0.94 8.48
N LEU A 178 3.06 -1.29 9.57
CA LEU A 178 2.96 -2.69 10.01
C LEU A 178 2.35 -3.58 8.95
N ILE A 179 1.31 -3.09 8.26
CA ILE A 179 0.63 -3.84 7.21
C ILE A 179 1.57 -4.26 6.07
N ASN A 180 2.59 -3.43 5.76
CA ASN A 180 3.60 -3.71 4.76
C ASN A 180 4.48 -4.92 5.10
N PHE A 181 4.62 -5.25 6.37
CA PHE A 181 5.51 -6.30 6.84
C PHE A 181 4.79 -7.53 7.39
N THR A 182 3.47 -7.48 7.57
CA THR A 182 2.68 -8.54 8.22
C THR A 182 2.82 -9.88 7.50
N HIS A 183 2.71 -9.90 6.16
CA HIS A 183 2.83 -11.13 5.38
C HIS A 183 4.29 -11.62 5.34
N LEU A 184 5.23 -10.73 5.03
CA LEU A 184 6.67 -11.04 5.02
C LEU A 184 7.13 -11.59 6.37
N TRP A 185 6.70 -10.98 7.48
CA TRP A 185 7.02 -11.46 8.82
C TRP A 185 6.48 -12.87 9.06
N GLY A 186 5.26 -13.16 8.56
CA GLY A 186 4.70 -14.51 8.58
C GLY A 186 5.58 -15.53 7.86
N LEU A 187 6.07 -15.20 6.66
CA LEU A 187 6.98 -16.06 5.90
C LEU A 187 8.33 -16.26 6.62
N ILE A 188 8.89 -15.20 7.19
CA ILE A 188 10.13 -15.27 7.99
C ILE A 188 9.94 -16.21 9.20
N LEU A 189 8.84 -16.05 9.92
CA LEU A 189 8.56 -16.94 11.05
C LEU A 189 8.42 -18.40 10.63
N ASP A 190 7.71 -18.68 9.55
CA ASP A 190 7.52 -20.03 9.04
C ASP A 190 8.82 -20.63 8.51
N PHE A 191 9.70 -19.81 7.91
CA PHE A 191 11.05 -20.19 7.53
C PHE A 191 11.88 -20.69 8.73
N PHE A 192 11.83 -20.00 9.86
CA PHE A 192 12.58 -20.40 11.05
C PHE A 192 11.93 -21.55 11.81
N ARG A 193 10.60 -21.68 11.74
CA ARG A 193 9.83 -22.72 12.42
C ARG A 193 9.91 -24.09 11.78
N THR A 194 9.94 -24.17 10.43
CA THR A 194 10.04 -25.46 9.75
C THR A 194 11.42 -26.11 9.95
N LYS A 195 11.42 -27.41 10.17
CA LYS A 195 12.63 -28.23 10.27
C LYS A 195 13.18 -28.66 8.90
N SER A 196 12.35 -28.62 7.87
CA SER A 196 12.70 -29.05 6.52
C SER A 196 13.49 -27.98 5.78
N LEU A 197 14.75 -28.26 5.43
CA LEU A 197 15.56 -27.37 4.60
C LEU A 197 14.91 -27.10 3.24
N LYS A 198 14.29 -28.10 2.63
CA LYS A 198 13.56 -27.98 1.38
C LYS A 198 12.44 -26.96 1.51
N GLU A 199 11.63 -27.05 2.57
CA GLU A 199 10.51 -26.15 2.82
C GLU A 199 10.95 -24.71 3.09
N LYS A 200 12.11 -24.50 3.72
CA LYS A 200 12.70 -23.16 3.93
C LYS A 200 12.92 -22.40 2.62
N PHE A 201 13.32 -23.10 1.57
CA PHE A 201 13.51 -22.48 0.25
C PHE A 201 12.22 -22.42 -0.56
N LEU A 202 11.39 -23.45 -0.49
CA LEU A 202 10.18 -23.52 -1.30
C LEU A 202 9.10 -22.53 -0.85
N LEU A 203 8.92 -22.30 0.45
CA LEU A 203 7.81 -21.49 0.98
C LEU A 203 7.69 -20.10 0.34
N TRP A 204 8.80 -19.53 -0.14
CA TRP A 204 8.82 -18.20 -0.77
C TRP A 204 8.16 -18.20 -2.15
N PHE A 205 8.32 -19.29 -2.89
CA PHE A 205 7.88 -19.40 -4.29
C PHE A 205 6.64 -20.29 -4.48
N MET A 206 6.18 -20.91 -3.41
CA MET A 206 4.94 -21.68 -3.41
C MET A 206 3.71 -20.77 -3.54
N PRO A 207 2.54 -21.35 -3.89
CA PRO A 207 1.30 -20.58 -3.99
C PRO A 207 1.00 -19.75 -2.73
N THR A 208 0.39 -18.60 -2.93
CA THR A 208 0.00 -17.68 -1.86
C THR A 208 -0.79 -18.41 -0.76
N GLY A 209 -0.38 -18.18 0.49
CA GLY A 209 -0.97 -18.84 1.65
C GLY A 209 -0.43 -20.24 1.95
N TYR A 210 0.52 -20.75 1.14
CA TYR A 210 1.23 -21.98 1.45
C TYR A 210 2.04 -21.84 2.74
N ARG A 211 2.01 -22.88 3.56
CA ARG A 211 2.83 -23.03 4.77
C ARG A 211 3.33 -24.46 4.89
N PRO A 212 4.55 -24.70 5.40
CA PRO A 212 5.04 -26.05 5.67
C PRO A 212 4.12 -26.83 6.61
N LYS A 213 3.92 -28.12 6.35
CA LYS A 213 2.98 -28.95 7.11
C LYS A 213 3.30 -28.98 8.60
N ASP A 214 4.57 -29.18 8.96
CA ASP A 214 5.05 -29.19 10.34
C ASP A 214 4.85 -27.85 11.08
N VAL A 215 4.68 -26.76 10.34
CA VAL A 215 4.36 -25.43 10.87
C VAL A 215 2.87 -25.22 11.04
N ILE A 216 2.05 -25.67 10.09
CA ILE A 216 0.59 -25.57 10.18
C ILE A 216 0.07 -26.26 11.43
N ASP A 217 0.53 -27.49 11.67
CA ASP A 217 0.04 -28.33 12.77
C ASP A 217 0.40 -27.71 14.15
N LYS A 218 1.57 -27.11 14.25
CA LYS A 218 2.09 -26.57 15.52
C LYS A 218 1.75 -25.10 15.77
N TYR A 219 1.62 -24.32 14.71
CA TYR A 219 1.39 -22.87 14.76
C TYR A 219 0.21 -22.50 13.85
N PRO A 220 -1.02 -22.89 14.23
CA PRO A 220 -2.21 -22.53 13.46
C PRO A 220 -2.36 -21.01 13.39
N ILE A 221 -2.95 -20.52 12.31
CA ILE A 221 -3.28 -19.11 12.11
C ILE A 221 -4.79 -18.94 12.00
N ASN A 222 -5.28 -17.84 12.52
CA ASN A 222 -6.69 -17.50 12.33
C ASN A 222 -6.92 -17.11 10.86
N LYS A 223 -7.86 -17.77 10.22
CA LYS A 223 -8.39 -17.41 8.90
C LYS A 223 -9.89 -17.17 9.04
N ILE A 224 -10.42 -16.41 8.09
CA ILE A 224 -11.87 -16.26 7.94
C ILE A 224 -12.39 -17.56 7.34
N ASP A 225 -13.19 -18.31 8.09
CA ASP A 225 -13.81 -19.55 7.64
C ASP A 225 -15.15 -19.27 6.95
N ASP A 226 -15.93 -18.33 7.50
CA ASP A 226 -17.19 -17.86 6.92
C ASP A 226 -17.06 -16.39 6.52
N VAL A 227 -16.95 -16.17 5.22
CA VAL A 227 -16.74 -14.83 4.64
C VAL A 227 -17.94 -13.90 4.83
N HIS A 228 -19.14 -14.44 5.02
CA HIS A 228 -20.36 -13.65 5.20
C HIS A 228 -20.62 -13.26 6.66
N ASN A 229 -19.99 -13.94 7.62
CA ASN A 229 -20.24 -13.77 9.06
C ASN A 229 -18.98 -13.35 9.85
N PHE A 230 -17.95 -12.78 9.23
CA PHE A 230 -16.80 -12.31 9.99
C PHE A 230 -16.99 -10.87 10.48
N ASN A 231 -16.37 -10.55 11.61
CA ASN A 231 -16.37 -9.19 12.15
C ASN A 231 -15.20 -8.40 11.59
N LYS A 232 -15.50 -7.25 10.97
CA LYS A 232 -14.48 -6.33 10.50
C LYS A 232 -13.64 -5.79 11.65
N TYR A 233 -12.35 -5.59 11.38
CA TYR A 233 -11.43 -5.03 12.36
C TYR A 233 -11.81 -3.60 12.72
N SER A 234 -12.30 -3.39 13.92
CA SER A 234 -12.72 -2.07 14.41
C SER A 234 -12.48 -1.95 15.92
N PRO A 235 -11.25 -1.65 16.36
CA PRO A 235 -10.97 -1.38 17.76
C PRO A 235 -11.85 -0.26 18.31
N PRO A 236 -12.42 -0.40 19.50
CA PRO A 236 -13.33 0.59 20.06
C PRO A 236 -12.55 1.84 20.51
N HIS A 237 -13.01 3.01 20.05
CA HIS A 237 -12.45 4.31 20.43
C HIS A 237 -13.53 5.29 20.85
N ASN A 238 -13.23 6.08 21.89
CA ASN A 238 -14.06 7.21 22.28
C ASN A 238 -13.88 8.41 21.31
N TYR A 239 -14.76 9.37 21.36
CA TYR A 239 -14.74 10.56 20.51
C TYR A 239 -13.43 11.36 20.64
N PHE A 240 -12.92 11.47 21.86
CA PHE A 240 -11.65 12.20 22.10
C PHE A 240 -10.50 11.57 21.35
N THR A 241 -10.32 10.24 21.42
CA THR A 241 -9.26 9.53 20.67
C THR A 241 -9.42 9.70 19.16
N LYS A 242 -10.65 9.63 18.65
CA LYS A 242 -10.92 9.83 17.22
C LYS A 242 -10.57 11.25 16.78
N SER A 243 -10.98 12.27 17.54
CA SER A 243 -10.66 13.68 17.24
C SER A 243 -9.16 13.95 17.34
N TRP A 244 -8.49 13.34 18.32
CA TRP A 244 -7.05 13.43 18.50
C TRP A 244 -6.30 12.83 17.28
N VAL A 245 -6.70 11.64 16.80
CA VAL A 245 -6.13 11.03 15.60
C VAL A 245 -6.37 11.90 14.38
N LEU A 246 -7.58 12.43 14.21
CA LEU A 246 -7.92 13.32 13.09
C LEU A 246 -7.04 14.59 13.11
N PHE A 247 -6.84 15.19 14.28
CA PHE A 247 -5.95 16.35 14.44
C PHE A 247 -4.53 16.01 13.99
N HIS A 248 -3.95 14.91 14.47
CA HIS A 248 -2.61 14.50 14.09
C HIS A 248 -2.49 14.15 12.61
N TRP A 249 -3.50 13.51 12.04
CA TRP A 249 -3.56 13.22 10.61
C TRP A 249 -3.57 14.50 9.77
N LEU A 250 -4.42 15.48 10.11
CA LEU A 250 -4.47 16.77 9.41
C LEU A 250 -3.13 17.50 9.48
N CYS A 251 -2.55 17.61 10.67
CA CYS A 251 -1.27 18.28 10.87
C CYS A 251 -0.13 17.57 10.11
N THR A 252 -0.12 16.24 10.10
CA THR A 252 0.88 15.46 9.34
C THR A 252 0.72 15.69 7.84
N ASN A 253 -0.51 15.77 7.30
CA ASN A 253 -0.71 16.09 5.89
C ASN A 253 -0.19 17.52 5.55
N ILE A 254 -0.40 18.51 6.42
CA ILE A 254 0.19 19.85 6.25
C ILE A 254 1.71 19.76 6.16
N LEU A 255 2.36 19.00 7.04
CA LEU A 255 3.82 18.78 6.97
C LEU A 255 4.24 18.09 5.67
N VAL A 256 3.52 17.08 5.21
CA VAL A 256 3.79 16.40 3.93
C VAL A 256 3.69 17.37 2.76
N PHE A 257 2.60 18.14 2.66
CA PHE A 257 2.44 19.13 1.58
C PHE A 257 3.53 20.21 1.61
N PHE A 258 3.88 20.71 2.80
CA PHE A 258 4.97 21.66 2.94
C PHE A 258 6.31 21.05 2.48
N PHE A 259 6.63 19.85 2.92
CA PHE A 259 7.85 19.14 2.54
C PHE A 259 7.93 18.94 1.02
N LEU A 260 6.86 18.45 0.38
CA LEU A 260 6.81 18.25 -1.06
C LEU A 260 6.94 19.58 -1.84
N ALA A 261 6.25 20.62 -1.40
CA ALA A 261 6.29 21.95 -2.03
C ALA A 261 7.67 22.62 -1.93
N LYS A 262 8.49 22.26 -0.95
CA LYS A 262 9.80 22.84 -0.68
C LYS A 262 10.94 21.84 -0.80
N PHE A 263 10.70 20.66 -1.30
CA PHE A 263 11.66 19.54 -1.35
C PHE A 263 13.03 19.94 -1.91
N SER A 264 13.06 20.73 -3.00
CA SER A 264 14.29 21.21 -3.63
C SER A 264 15.11 22.19 -2.77
N LYS A 265 14.56 22.65 -1.64
CA LYS A 265 15.23 23.57 -0.70
C LYS A 265 15.85 22.85 0.49
N PHE A 266 15.56 21.59 0.67
CA PHE A 266 16.11 20.78 1.76
C PHE A 266 17.35 20.03 1.31
N ASP A 267 18.37 20.00 2.14
CA ASP A 267 19.49 19.08 1.96
C ASP A 267 19.08 17.65 2.36
N ALA A 268 19.99 16.68 2.18
CA ALA A 268 19.73 15.28 2.45
C ALA A 268 19.41 15.02 3.94
N ASN A 269 20.12 15.67 4.86
CA ASN A 269 19.92 15.49 6.31
C ASN A 269 18.58 16.06 6.75
N GLN A 270 18.25 17.26 6.31
CA GLN A 270 16.97 17.93 6.56
C GLN A 270 15.81 17.07 6.01
N SER A 271 15.96 16.55 4.79
CA SER A 271 14.98 15.64 4.18
C SER A 271 14.78 14.38 5.01
N LEU A 272 15.85 13.74 5.50
CA LEU A 272 15.77 12.58 6.36
C LEU A 272 15.07 12.88 7.69
N ILE A 273 15.36 14.01 8.32
CA ILE A 273 14.71 14.45 9.56
C ILE A 273 13.20 14.62 9.33
N PHE A 274 12.81 15.35 8.25
CA PHE A 274 11.40 15.54 7.91
C PHE A 274 10.68 14.23 7.63
N CYS A 275 11.25 13.37 6.80
CA CYS A 275 10.72 12.04 6.54
C CYS A 275 10.58 11.22 7.82
N GLY A 276 11.58 11.29 8.72
CA GLY A 276 11.55 10.61 10.02
C GLY A 276 10.40 11.11 10.91
N ILE A 277 10.17 12.42 11.00
CA ILE A 277 9.06 13.01 11.76
C ILE A 277 7.71 12.56 11.18
N ILE A 278 7.55 12.62 9.85
CA ILE A 278 6.33 12.18 9.16
C ILE A 278 6.09 10.69 9.43
N PHE A 279 7.12 9.88 9.25
CA PHE A 279 7.04 8.43 9.46
C PHE A 279 6.61 8.07 10.89
N ILE A 280 7.29 8.63 11.91
CA ILE A 280 6.95 8.38 13.32
C ILE A 280 5.56 8.92 13.64
N SER A 281 5.13 10.03 13.04
CA SER A 281 3.79 10.58 13.22
C SER A 281 2.72 9.60 12.73
N ILE A 282 2.85 9.12 11.49
CA ILE A 282 1.93 8.15 10.91
C ILE A 282 1.91 6.85 11.72
N PHE A 283 3.07 6.37 12.12
CA PHE A 283 3.19 5.16 12.92
C PHE A 283 2.54 5.32 14.30
N SER A 284 2.75 6.45 14.96
CA SER A 284 2.24 6.72 16.29
C SER A 284 0.71 6.79 16.33
N TYR A 285 0.08 7.67 15.54
CA TYR A 285 -1.37 7.81 15.61
C TYR A 285 -2.11 6.58 15.06
N SER A 286 -1.55 5.86 14.09
CA SER A 286 -2.14 4.61 13.63
C SER A 286 -2.01 3.48 14.66
N ALA A 287 -0.91 3.42 15.40
CA ALA A 287 -0.77 2.50 16.53
C ALA A 287 -1.75 2.82 17.68
N VAL A 288 -2.10 4.09 17.89
CA VAL A 288 -3.19 4.48 18.82
C VAL A 288 -4.53 3.95 18.30
N MET A 289 -4.78 4.03 17.00
CA MET A 289 -5.99 3.46 16.38
C MET A 289 -6.05 1.94 16.49
N ASP A 290 -4.91 1.25 16.55
CA ASP A 290 -4.85 -0.19 16.82
C ASP A 290 -5.03 -0.53 18.32
N GLY A 291 -5.12 0.47 19.20
CA GLY A 291 -5.32 0.29 20.63
C GLY A 291 -4.06 -0.13 21.39
N TYR A 292 -2.86 0.05 20.82
CA TYR A 292 -1.61 -0.28 21.52
C TYR A 292 -1.34 0.69 22.66
N LYS A 293 -1.23 0.18 23.88
CA LYS A 293 -0.98 0.97 25.10
C LYS A 293 0.35 1.75 25.06
N TRP A 294 1.36 1.22 24.40
CA TRP A 294 2.66 1.87 24.25
C TRP A 294 2.63 3.05 23.26
N ALA A 295 1.63 3.10 22.38
CA ALA A 295 1.55 4.10 21.30
C ALA A 295 1.49 5.55 21.85
N TYR A 296 0.82 5.78 22.97
CA TYR A 296 0.77 7.10 23.61
C TYR A 296 2.14 7.55 24.15
N LYS A 297 2.98 6.61 24.57
CA LYS A 297 4.35 6.93 25.01
C LYS A 297 5.23 7.29 23.82
N LEU A 298 5.06 6.55 22.71
CA LEU A 298 5.74 6.86 21.45
C LEU A 298 5.31 8.24 20.92
N ASP A 299 4.02 8.55 21.01
CA ASP A 299 3.51 9.85 20.58
C ASP A 299 4.07 10.99 21.43
N LEU A 300 4.13 10.82 22.75
CA LEU A 300 4.77 11.79 23.65
C LEU A 300 6.24 11.99 23.27
N PHE A 301 7.00 10.90 23.08
CA PHE A 301 8.39 10.96 22.65
C PHE A 301 8.54 11.71 21.33
N ARG A 302 7.72 11.39 20.33
CA ARG A 302 7.70 12.06 19.02
C ARG A 302 7.47 13.58 19.17
N ASN A 303 6.47 13.99 19.97
CA ASN A 303 6.14 15.40 20.16
C ASN A 303 7.29 16.15 20.84
N LEU A 304 7.88 15.57 21.87
CA LEU A 304 9.06 16.15 22.55
C LEU A 304 10.26 16.24 21.61
N THR A 305 10.52 15.23 20.81
CA THR A 305 11.58 15.24 19.79
C THR A 305 11.31 16.33 18.75
N GLY A 306 10.07 16.48 18.29
CA GLY A 306 9.69 17.55 17.37
C GLY A 306 9.93 18.96 17.94
N LEU A 307 9.54 19.20 19.20
CA LEU A 307 9.84 20.46 19.89
C LEU A 307 11.36 20.69 20.02
N PHE A 308 12.11 19.66 20.41
CA PHE A 308 13.57 19.77 20.52
C PHE A 308 14.23 20.14 19.18
N LEU A 309 13.84 19.49 18.11
CA LEU A 309 14.38 19.78 16.76
C LEU A 309 14.08 21.21 16.30
N LEU A 310 12.92 21.78 16.68
CA LEU A 310 12.59 23.18 16.38
C LEU A 310 13.47 24.18 17.14
N LEU A 311 14.12 23.76 18.23
CA LEU A 311 15.03 24.60 19.01
C LEU A 311 16.47 24.62 18.47
N ILE A 312 16.78 23.81 17.45
CA ILE A 312 18.11 23.75 16.83
C ILE A 312 18.15 24.70 15.62
N PRO A 313 18.70 25.94 15.75
CA PRO A 313 18.63 26.94 14.70
C PRO A 313 19.33 26.53 13.40
N SER A 314 20.42 25.76 13.50
CA SER A 314 21.24 25.34 12.36
C SER A 314 20.52 24.37 11.39
N GLN A 315 19.40 23.81 11.78
CA GLN A 315 18.63 22.91 10.92
C GLN A 315 17.75 23.66 9.91
N PHE A 316 17.53 24.97 10.12
CA PHE A 316 16.56 25.75 9.34
C PHE A 316 17.13 27.11 8.93
N GLU A 317 18.17 27.14 8.10
CA GLU A 317 18.73 28.39 7.53
C GLU A 317 17.81 29.10 6.52
N PHE A 318 16.49 28.89 6.61
CA PHE A 318 15.53 29.55 5.74
C PHE A 318 15.13 30.92 6.33
N TYR A 319 15.94 31.92 6.17
CA TYR A 319 15.60 33.32 6.50
C TYR A 319 14.53 33.89 5.56
N ASN A 320 13.29 33.38 5.70
CA ASN A 320 12.16 33.82 4.90
C ASN A 320 10.85 33.76 5.74
N THR A 321 9.88 34.62 5.42
CA THR A 321 8.55 34.66 6.08
C THR A 321 7.87 33.29 6.16
N ASN A 322 8.10 32.40 5.20
CA ASN A 322 7.57 31.03 5.21
C ASN A 322 8.10 30.18 6.38
N LEU A 323 9.32 30.44 6.85
CA LEU A 323 9.89 29.74 8.01
C LEU A 323 9.18 30.12 9.30
N PHE A 324 8.83 31.39 9.49
CA PHE A 324 8.08 31.82 10.67
C PHE A 324 6.76 31.06 10.81
N TYR A 325 6.00 30.93 9.72
CA TYR A 325 4.73 30.20 9.75
C TYR A 325 4.94 28.69 10.01
N LEU A 326 5.97 28.08 9.43
CA LEU A 326 6.28 26.67 9.67
C LEU A 326 6.70 26.41 11.12
N LEU A 327 7.59 27.26 11.67
CA LEU A 327 8.02 27.16 13.07
C LEU A 327 6.85 27.35 14.02
N SER A 328 6.02 28.38 13.80
CA SER A 328 4.83 28.62 14.60
C SER A 328 3.85 27.44 14.53
N PHE A 329 3.60 26.91 13.35
CA PHE A 329 2.80 25.71 13.18
C PHE A 329 3.40 24.51 13.90
N GLY A 330 4.70 24.26 13.77
CA GLY A 330 5.40 23.15 14.42
C GLY A 330 5.35 23.27 15.94
N ILE A 331 5.61 24.46 16.49
CA ILE A 331 5.53 24.71 17.94
C ILE A 331 4.11 24.41 18.45
N ILE A 332 3.09 24.95 17.81
CA ILE A 332 1.69 24.70 18.17
C ILE A 332 1.36 23.20 18.09
N TYR A 333 1.68 22.58 16.97
CA TYR A 333 1.39 21.16 16.71
C TYR A 333 2.03 20.25 17.77
N PHE A 334 3.33 20.38 18.01
CA PHE A 334 4.03 19.50 18.96
C PHE A 334 3.71 19.84 20.42
N THR A 335 3.39 21.09 20.73
CA THR A 335 2.95 21.46 22.09
C THR A 335 1.56 20.88 22.39
N VAL A 336 0.60 21.07 21.50
CA VAL A 336 -0.74 20.49 21.65
C VAL A 336 -0.65 18.95 21.68
N GLY A 337 0.17 18.36 20.80
CA GLY A 337 0.45 16.93 20.81
C GLY A 337 1.02 16.44 22.14
N THR A 338 2.01 17.13 22.71
CA THR A 338 2.59 16.78 24.02
C THR A 338 1.56 16.80 25.13
N LEU A 339 0.79 17.90 25.24
CA LEU A 339 -0.24 18.04 26.28
C LEU A 339 -1.32 16.96 26.16
N SER A 340 -1.81 16.72 24.96
CA SER A 340 -2.84 15.71 24.70
C SER A 340 -2.34 14.29 24.97
N SER A 341 -1.09 13.97 24.63
CA SER A 341 -0.48 12.66 24.93
C SER A 341 -0.31 12.42 26.43
N ILE A 342 0.03 13.48 27.19
CA ILE A 342 0.10 13.39 28.67
C ILE A 342 -1.28 13.06 29.24
N VAL A 343 -2.31 13.80 28.83
CA VAL A 343 -3.70 13.56 29.28
C VAL A 343 -4.15 12.13 28.97
N LEU A 344 -3.90 11.64 27.77
CA LEU A 344 -4.24 10.27 27.37
C LEU A 344 -3.49 9.21 28.19
N ASN A 345 -2.20 9.42 28.45
CA ASN A 345 -1.42 8.51 29.30
C ASN A 345 -1.92 8.47 30.76
N LEU A 346 -2.34 9.62 31.31
CA LEU A 346 -2.90 9.70 32.67
C LEU A 346 -4.27 9.00 32.75
N ASN A 347 -5.14 9.20 31.76
CA ASN A 347 -6.45 8.56 31.71
C ASN A 347 -6.36 7.03 31.60
N LEU A 348 -5.36 6.51 30.90
CA LEU A 348 -5.10 5.08 30.85
C LEU A 348 -4.69 4.54 32.23
N ARG A 349 -3.80 5.24 32.95
CA ARG A 349 -3.38 4.82 34.29
C ARG A 349 -4.55 4.77 35.27
N SER A 350 -5.47 5.76 35.21
CA SER A 350 -6.63 5.81 36.11
C SER A 350 -7.64 4.68 35.91
N LYS A 351 -7.74 4.10 34.73
CA LYS A 351 -8.58 2.92 34.45
C LYS A 351 -8.04 1.60 35.01
N TYR A 352 -6.75 1.55 35.36
CA TYR A 352 -6.10 0.35 35.89
C TYR A 352 -5.84 0.40 37.39
N ILE A 353 -6.16 1.52 38.07
CA ILE A 353 -6.07 1.68 39.51
C ILE A 353 -7.43 1.40 40.20
N LYS A 354 -8.46 1.09 39.40
CA LYS A 354 -9.74 0.55 39.91
C LYS A 354 -9.85 -0.92 39.50
#